data_c40a81ce69ded3eca99311799118791c
#
_entry.id   c40a81ce69ded3eca99311799118791c
#
_cell.length_a   1.000
_cell.length_b   1.000
_cell.length_c   1.000
_cell.angle_alpha   90.00
_cell.angle_beta   90.00
_cell.angle_gamma   90.00
#
_symmetry.space_group_name_H-M   'P 1'
#
loop_
_entity.id
_entity.type
_entity.pdbx_description
1 polymer ?
#
loop_
_entity_poly.entity_id
_entity_poly.type
_entity_poly.pdbx_seq_one_letter_code
_entity_poly.pdbx_strand_id
1 'polypeptide(L)'
;FAAFSTSKTDVIPLVTIGLRGLQHRGQEAWGIATPAMNPFKQNGLVTDNLDHSAQVLQQMKTNIAIGHVRYSTAGGTSLSNAQPFSINKKFCIAHNGTVCDLNSINTKLTGQKPRRINDTSIVGKKLLSILKANKFDWFKSIELLCEELVGAYCFVILTPNNEIYAFRDTRGFRPLCIGWHKKSKTYLISSESCAFSMIGAELKRDIKPGEIVKISNKGVESYSFSRGERTAHCSFEYIYFAHPSSVIDQISVYESRRKLGQMLAELYKVK
;
A
#
# COMPACT_ATOMS: atom_id res chain seq x y z
N PHE A 1 -1.36 0.06 4.03
CA PHE A 1 -2.63 -0.28 4.67
C PHE A 1 -3.64 0.86 4.50
N ALA A 2 -4.92 0.54 4.35
CA ALA A 2 -5.99 1.54 4.32
C ALA A 2 -7.25 1.02 4.99
N ALA A 3 -8.08 1.93 5.52
CA ALA A 3 -9.36 1.62 6.14
C ALA A 3 -10.41 2.68 5.80
N PHE A 4 -11.63 2.23 5.47
CA PHE A 4 -12.80 3.05 5.23
C PHE A 4 -14.02 2.46 5.95
N SER A 5 -14.54 3.16 6.96
CA SER A 5 -15.73 2.75 7.69
C SER A 5 -17.00 3.38 7.10
N THR A 6 -17.94 2.53 6.69
CA THR A 6 -19.27 2.96 6.21
C THR A 6 -20.19 3.37 7.36
N SER A 7 -19.89 2.94 8.59
CA SER A 7 -20.62 3.31 9.82
C SER A 7 -20.07 4.56 10.51
N LYS A 8 -19.14 5.28 9.87
CA LYS A 8 -18.46 6.46 10.43
C LYS A 8 -17.69 6.18 11.74
N THR A 9 -17.34 4.93 12.00
CA THR A 9 -16.49 4.55 13.14
C THR A 9 -15.06 5.05 12.90
N ASP A 10 -14.40 5.49 13.96
CA ASP A 10 -12.98 5.86 13.91
C ASP A 10 -12.12 4.66 13.48
N VAL A 11 -11.35 4.84 12.40
CA VAL A 11 -10.49 3.79 11.83
C VAL A 11 -9.02 3.89 12.27
N ILE A 12 -8.62 4.94 12.96
CA ILE A 12 -7.22 5.12 13.38
C ILE A 12 -6.71 3.92 14.20
N PRO A 13 -7.46 3.36 15.17
CA PRO A 13 -7.03 2.16 15.88
C PRO A 13 -6.82 0.96 14.96
N LEU A 14 -7.71 0.74 13.98
CA LEU A 14 -7.59 -0.36 13.01
C LEU A 14 -6.37 -0.18 12.10
N VAL A 15 -6.12 1.05 11.63
CA VAL A 15 -4.93 1.36 10.81
C VAL A 15 -3.66 1.13 11.62
N THR A 16 -3.60 1.59 12.86
CA THR A 16 -2.44 1.41 13.74
C THR A 16 -2.14 -0.06 13.99
N ILE A 17 -3.15 -0.88 14.33
CA ILE A 17 -2.98 -2.32 14.54
C ILE A 17 -2.62 -3.01 13.21
N GLY A 18 -3.24 -2.62 12.10
CA GLY A 18 -2.91 -3.16 10.78
C GLY A 18 -1.46 -2.88 10.37
N LEU A 19 -0.95 -1.68 10.66
CA LEU A 19 0.47 -1.34 10.43
C LEU A 19 1.42 -2.18 11.33
N ARG A 20 1.04 -2.45 12.58
CA ARG A 20 1.79 -3.38 13.45
C ARG A 20 1.83 -4.79 12.85
N GLY A 21 0.72 -5.25 12.28
CA GLY A 21 0.66 -6.53 11.55
C GLY A 21 1.57 -6.59 10.31
N LEU A 22 1.92 -5.44 9.76
CA LEU A 22 2.82 -5.29 8.62
C LEU A 22 4.24 -4.88 9.00
N GLN A 23 4.58 -4.85 10.30
CA GLN A 23 5.85 -4.30 10.79
C GLN A 23 7.09 -5.01 10.20
N HIS A 24 6.98 -6.29 9.87
CA HIS A 24 8.04 -7.05 9.19
C HIS A 24 8.38 -6.52 7.78
N ARG A 25 7.47 -5.72 7.18
CA ARG A 25 7.67 -5.07 5.88
C ARG A 25 8.39 -3.73 5.97
N GLY A 26 8.58 -3.18 7.17
CA GLY A 26 9.30 -1.93 7.38
C GLY A 26 9.41 -1.57 8.85
N GLN A 27 10.64 -1.22 9.30
CA GLN A 27 10.96 -0.98 10.71
C GLN A 27 11.60 0.39 10.96
N GLU A 28 11.87 1.17 9.91
CA GLU A 28 12.62 2.43 10.03
C GLU A 28 11.74 3.62 10.36
N ALA A 29 10.56 3.65 9.77
CA ALA A 29 9.59 4.72 9.98
C ALA A 29 8.19 4.24 9.57
N TRP A 30 7.19 4.96 10.05
CA TRP A 30 5.80 4.73 9.69
C TRP A 30 5.05 6.05 9.59
N GLY A 31 3.84 6.01 9.03
CA GLY A 31 2.99 7.17 8.99
C GLY A 31 1.55 6.84 8.66
N ILE A 32 0.66 7.77 8.99
CA ILE A 32 -0.78 7.72 8.74
C ILE A 32 -1.22 9.03 8.12
N ALA A 33 -2.08 8.96 7.11
CA ALA A 33 -2.73 10.12 6.51
C ALA A 33 -4.25 10.01 6.63
N THR A 34 -4.88 11.16 6.86
CA THR A 34 -6.32 11.37 6.91
C THR A 34 -6.74 12.39 5.83
N PRO A 35 -8.02 12.64 5.59
CA PRO A 35 -8.48 13.66 4.64
C PRO A 35 -7.99 15.09 4.93
N ALA A 36 -7.42 15.34 6.12
CA ALA A 36 -6.75 16.61 6.43
C ALA A 36 -5.49 16.87 5.56
N MET A 37 -5.04 15.84 4.80
CA MET A 37 -3.88 15.91 3.89
C MET A 37 -2.57 16.33 4.55
N ASN A 38 -2.46 16.16 5.87
CA ASN A 38 -1.26 16.39 6.66
C ASN A 38 -0.84 15.07 7.35
N PRO A 39 -0.02 14.23 6.71
CA PRO A 39 0.35 12.94 7.25
C PRO A 39 1.15 13.05 8.55
N PHE A 40 0.73 12.32 9.58
CA PHE A 40 1.55 12.03 10.75
C PHE A 40 2.63 11.02 10.37
N LYS A 41 3.87 11.26 10.81
CA LYS A 41 5.02 10.39 10.52
C LYS A 41 5.91 10.27 11.73
N GLN A 42 6.50 9.08 11.93
CA GLN A 42 7.40 8.80 13.04
C GLN A 42 8.49 7.82 12.61
N ASN A 43 9.71 7.99 13.16
CA ASN A 43 10.78 7.00 13.03
C ASN A 43 10.56 5.83 14.00
N GLY A 44 11.15 4.68 13.67
CA GLY A 44 11.08 3.47 14.47
C GLY A 44 9.83 2.63 14.22
N LEU A 45 9.52 1.77 15.17
CA LEU A 45 8.38 0.86 15.09
C LEU A 45 7.07 1.58 15.42
N VAL A 46 5.96 1.02 14.96
CA VAL A 46 4.60 1.53 15.28
C VAL A 46 4.34 1.50 16.78
N THR A 47 5.06 0.65 17.52
CA THR A 47 4.98 0.53 18.99
C THR A 47 5.91 1.46 19.76
N ASP A 48 6.85 2.12 19.06
CA ASP A 48 7.78 3.03 19.72
C ASP A 48 7.09 4.35 20.10
N ASN A 49 7.46 4.90 21.25
CA ASN A 49 6.91 6.17 21.76
C ASN A 49 5.37 6.22 21.78
N LEU A 50 4.73 5.15 22.25
CA LEU A 50 3.29 4.99 22.24
C LEU A 50 2.55 6.19 22.90
N ASP A 51 3.07 6.74 24.01
CA ASP A 51 2.41 7.82 24.72
C ASP A 51 2.30 9.09 23.87
N HIS A 52 3.37 9.48 23.20
CA HIS A 52 3.35 10.64 22.29
C HIS A 52 2.51 10.38 21.05
N SER A 53 2.69 9.22 20.41
CA SER A 53 1.93 8.82 19.24
C SER A 53 0.44 8.71 19.54
N ALA A 54 0.06 8.15 20.69
CA ALA A 54 -1.32 7.97 21.08
C ALA A 54 -2.06 9.31 21.20
N GLN A 55 -1.43 10.33 21.81
CA GLN A 55 -2.04 11.65 21.91
C GLN A 55 -2.34 12.26 20.54
N VAL A 56 -1.38 12.19 19.60
CA VAL A 56 -1.58 12.71 18.24
C VAL A 56 -2.63 11.89 17.49
N LEU A 57 -2.56 10.56 17.58
CA LEU A 57 -3.49 9.68 16.89
C LEU A 57 -4.94 9.84 17.42
N GLN A 58 -5.12 10.08 18.70
CA GLN A 58 -6.44 10.37 19.28
C GLN A 58 -7.08 11.65 18.72
N GLN A 59 -6.27 12.62 18.32
CA GLN A 59 -6.74 13.86 17.68
C GLN A 59 -7.07 13.67 16.19
N MET A 60 -6.57 12.61 15.57
CA MET A 60 -6.76 12.32 14.14
C MET A 60 -8.06 11.57 13.82
N LYS A 61 -9.00 11.43 14.78
CA LYS A 61 -10.26 10.67 14.62
C LYS A 61 -10.89 10.87 13.24
N THR A 62 -11.13 9.76 12.53
CA THR A 62 -11.67 9.77 11.18
C THR A 62 -12.26 8.40 10.82
N ASN A 63 -13.18 8.38 9.88
CA ASN A 63 -13.72 7.13 9.33
C ASN A 63 -12.96 6.61 8.10
N ILE A 64 -11.88 7.29 7.70
CA ILE A 64 -11.06 6.92 6.55
C ILE A 64 -9.60 7.33 6.76
N ALA A 65 -8.66 6.40 6.55
CA ALA A 65 -7.23 6.70 6.63
C ALA A 65 -6.42 5.71 5.80
N ILE A 66 -5.21 6.13 5.42
CA ILE A 66 -4.18 5.24 4.87
C ILE A 66 -2.92 5.30 5.73
N GLY A 67 -2.17 4.21 5.77
CA GLY A 67 -0.94 4.12 6.54
C GLY A 67 0.13 3.30 5.81
N HIS A 68 1.38 3.49 6.24
CA HIS A 68 2.53 2.82 5.65
C HIS A 68 3.62 2.58 6.70
N VAL A 69 4.25 1.41 6.66
CA VAL A 69 5.51 1.10 7.35
C VAL A 69 6.63 1.08 6.34
N ARG A 70 7.74 1.76 6.63
CA ARG A 70 8.82 1.99 5.67
C ARG A 70 10.01 1.08 5.94
N TYR A 71 10.49 0.42 4.89
CA TYR A 71 11.81 -0.16 4.77
C TYR A 71 12.61 0.63 3.74
N SER A 72 13.82 1.09 4.08
CA SER A 72 14.62 1.93 3.19
C SER A 72 15.30 1.10 2.11
N THR A 73 14.84 1.25 0.88
CA THR A 73 15.54 0.70 -0.29
C THR A 73 16.41 1.75 -0.97
N ALA A 74 16.11 3.04 -0.76
CA ALA A 74 16.86 4.18 -1.31
C ALA A 74 16.60 5.46 -0.49
N GLY A 75 17.56 6.39 -0.44
CA GLY A 75 17.37 7.75 0.06
C GLY A 75 17.62 7.99 1.57
N GLY A 76 18.17 7.01 2.31
CA GLY A 76 18.53 7.16 3.74
C GLY A 76 17.32 7.18 4.69
N THR A 77 17.60 7.23 6.00
CA THR A 77 16.61 7.06 7.12
C THR A 77 15.82 8.33 7.46
N SER A 78 15.89 9.39 6.64
CA SER A 78 15.20 10.65 6.92
C SER A 78 13.68 10.45 7.01
N LEU A 79 13.05 11.02 8.04
CA LEU A 79 11.60 11.06 8.23
C LEU A 79 10.85 11.71 7.05
N SER A 80 11.54 12.61 6.31
CA SER A 80 10.99 13.21 5.09
C SER A 80 10.63 12.17 4.02
N ASN A 81 11.27 11.00 4.04
CA ASN A 81 11.00 9.89 3.13
C ASN A 81 9.96 8.89 3.65
N ALA A 82 9.50 9.04 4.89
CA ALA A 82 8.40 8.23 5.39
C ALA A 82 7.10 8.53 4.61
N GLN A 83 6.32 7.48 4.38
CA GLN A 83 5.04 7.57 3.69
C GLN A 83 3.88 7.51 4.71
N PRO A 84 2.67 7.98 4.34
CA PRO A 84 2.22 8.50 3.05
C PRO A 84 2.76 9.90 2.70
N PHE A 85 2.78 10.24 1.39
CA PHE A 85 3.09 11.60 0.92
C PHE A 85 1.83 12.39 0.60
N SER A 86 1.76 13.63 1.08
CA SER A 86 0.76 14.58 0.63
C SER A 86 1.21 15.26 -0.66
N ILE A 87 0.46 15.11 -1.72
CA ILE A 87 0.76 15.70 -3.03
C ILE A 87 -0.05 16.99 -3.19
N ASN A 88 0.60 18.11 -2.94
CA ASN A 88 0.02 19.46 -3.02
C ASN A 88 -1.34 19.59 -2.30
N LYS A 89 -1.55 18.87 -1.20
CA LYS A 89 -2.83 18.77 -0.47
C LYS A 89 -4.03 18.33 -1.34
N LYS A 90 -3.78 17.73 -2.51
CA LYS A 90 -4.82 17.21 -3.39
C LYS A 90 -5.13 15.74 -3.15
N PHE A 91 -4.16 14.98 -2.65
CA PHE A 91 -4.33 13.61 -2.19
C PHE A 91 -3.09 13.16 -1.40
N CYS A 92 -3.25 12.10 -0.62
CA CYS A 92 -2.13 11.39 -0.01
C CYS A 92 -1.91 10.06 -0.72
N ILE A 93 -0.65 9.64 -0.87
CA ILE A 93 -0.26 8.43 -1.60
C ILE A 93 0.76 7.62 -0.80
N ALA A 94 0.59 6.30 -0.79
CA ALA A 94 1.55 5.33 -0.27
C ALA A 94 1.84 4.25 -1.31
N HIS A 95 3.05 3.71 -1.28
CA HIS A 95 3.58 2.80 -2.29
C HIS A 95 4.34 1.64 -1.65
N ASN A 96 4.09 0.44 -2.11
CA ASN A 96 4.90 -0.75 -1.85
C ASN A 96 5.44 -1.29 -3.18
N GLY A 97 6.76 -1.30 -3.33
CA GLY A 97 7.42 -1.77 -4.54
C GLY A 97 8.59 -0.90 -4.98
N THR A 98 8.89 -0.95 -6.25
CA THR A 98 9.95 -0.16 -6.90
C THR A 98 9.48 0.23 -8.30
N VAL A 99 9.50 1.52 -8.59
CA VAL A 99 9.25 2.07 -9.93
C VAL A 99 10.60 2.36 -10.58
N CYS A 100 10.78 1.83 -11.78
CA CYS A 100 11.97 2.05 -12.60
C CYS A 100 11.83 3.36 -13.42
N ASP A 101 12.95 3.81 -14.01
CA ASP A 101 12.99 4.96 -14.94
C ASP A 101 12.42 6.29 -14.41
N LEU A 102 12.54 6.50 -13.11
CA LEU A 102 12.09 7.73 -12.44
C LEU A 102 12.77 9.00 -12.99
N ASN A 103 13.97 8.89 -13.51
CA ASN A 103 14.70 10.03 -14.11
C ASN A 103 13.97 10.55 -15.35
N SER A 104 13.48 9.66 -16.21
CA SER A 104 12.68 10.01 -17.39
C SER A 104 11.37 10.70 -16.99
N ILE A 105 10.64 10.10 -16.05
CA ILE A 105 9.38 10.66 -15.54
C ILE A 105 9.61 12.05 -14.94
N ASN A 106 10.61 12.22 -14.07
CA ASN A 106 10.88 13.49 -13.43
C ASN A 106 11.35 14.55 -14.43
N THR A 107 12.21 14.18 -15.39
CA THR A 107 12.69 15.11 -16.42
C THR A 107 11.56 15.62 -17.28
N LYS A 108 10.61 14.74 -17.67
CA LYS A 108 9.38 15.13 -18.39
C LYS A 108 8.51 16.09 -17.57
N LEU A 109 8.48 15.96 -16.24
CA LEU A 109 7.67 16.81 -15.36
C LEU A 109 8.30 18.16 -15.03
N THR A 110 9.63 18.22 -14.86
CA THR A 110 10.32 19.37 -14.26
C THR A 110 11.41 19.98 -15.16
N GLY A 111 11.76 19.30 -16.25
CA GLY A 111 12.90 19.66 -17.08
C GLY A 111 14.29 19.39 -16.43
N GLN A 112 14.31 18.82 -15.24
CA GLN A 112 15.55 18.61 -14.45
C GLN A 112 15.69 17.17 -13.96
N LYS A 113 16.94 16.67 -13.86
CA LYS A 113 17.21 15.40 -13.18
C LYS A 113 16.98 15.54 -11.66
N PRO A 114 16.35 14.59 -10.99
CA PRO A 114 16.12 14.68 -9.56
C PRO A 114 17.44 14.58 -8.77
N ARG A 115 17.64 15.45 -7.79
CA ARG A 115 18.83 15.40 -6.89
C ARG A 115 18.76 14.29 -5.86
N ARG A 116 17.55 13.93 -5.42
CA ARG A 116 17.25 12.79 -4.53
C ARG A 116 15.97 12.13 -5.02
N ILE A 117 16.02 10.82 -5.25
CA ILE A 117 14.91 10.07 -5.84
C ILE A 117 14.07 9.50 -4.71
N ASN A 118 12.80 9.97 -4.59
CA ASN A 118 11.74 9.27 -3.90
C ASN A 118 10.68 8.95 -4.95
N ASP A 119 10.57 7.68 -5.30
CA ASP A 119 9.68 7.19 -6.35
C ASP A 119 8.21 7.56 -6.11
N THR A 120 7.71 7.37 -4.90
CA THR A 120 6.32 7.69 -4.54
C THR A 120 5.98 9.15 -4.76
N SER A 121 6.89 10.08 -4.40
CA SER A 121 6.69 11.51 -4.60
C SER A 121 6.67 11.90 -6.08
N ILE A 122 7.56 11.31 -6.89
CA ILE A 122 7.61 11.57 -8.34
C ILE A 122 6.35 11.03 -9.01
N VAL A 123 5.98 9.78 -8.71
CA VAL A 123 4.76 9.16 -9.24
C VAL A 123 3.52 9.96 -8.84
N GLY A 124 3.44 10.42 -7.58
CA GLY A 124 2.33 11.25 -7.12
C GLY A 124 2.22 12.59 -7.87
N LYS A 125 3.35 13.27 -8.13
CA LYS A 125 3.36 14.51 -8.94
C LYS A 125 2.95 14.24 -10.39
N LYS A 126 3.41 13.14 -10.98
CA LYS A 126 3.01 12.71 -12.33
C LYS A 126 1.51 12.45 -12.38
N LEU A 127 0.97 11.70 -11.42
CA LEU A 127 -0.47 11.46 -11.32
C LEU A 127 -1.26 12.77 -11.20
N LEU A 128 -0.79 13.73 -10.39
CA LEU A 128 -1.46 15.03 -10.28
C LEU A 128 -1.49 15.80 -11.61
N SER A 129 -0.42 15.71 -12.41
CA SER A 129 -0.39 16.30 -13.75
C SER A 129 -1.45 15.67 -14.68
N ILE A 130 -1.52 14.32 -14.67
CA ILE A 130 -2.51 13.58 -15.48
C ILE A 130 -3.94 13.87 -15.00
N LEU A 131 -4.19 13.89 -13.68
CA LEU A 131 -5.50 14.22 -13.10
C LEU A 131 -5.99 15.60 -13.55
N LYS A 132 -5.11 16.62 -13.55
CA LYS A 132 -5.46 17.97 -14.04
C LYS A 132 -5.84 17.96 -15.51
N ALA A 133 -5.11 17.23 -16.35
CA ALA A 133 -5.40 17.11 -17.78
C ALA A 133 -6.73 16.36 -18.05
N ASN A 134 -7.09 15.40 -17.19
CA ASN A 134 -8.29 14.57 -17.31
C ASN A 134 -9.44 15.00 -16.39
N LYS A 135 -9.50 16.28 -16.00
CA LYS A 135 -10.60 16.84 -15.17
C LYS A 135 -10.89 16.03 -13.90
N PHE A 136 -9.84 15.46 -13.30
CA PHE A 136 -9.90 14.59 -12.11
C PHE A 136 -10.72 13.30 -12.27
N ASP A 137 -10.79 12.74 -13.46
CA ASP A 137 -11.21 11.35 -13.66
C ASP A 137 -10.11 10.42 -13.13
N TRP A 138 -10.36 9.82 -11.98
CA TRP A 138 -9.38 9.00 -11.27
C TRP A 138 -9.08 7.68 -11.97
N PHE A 139 -10.11 6.96 -12.45
CA PHE A 139 -9.90 5.67 -13.12
C PHE A 139 -9.08 5.85 -14.39
N LYS A 140 -9.48 6.81 -15.25
CA LYS A 140 -8.74 7.11 -16.48
C LYS A 140 -7.34 7.62 -16.20
N SER A 141 -7.16 8.47 -15.18
CA SER A 141 -5.85 9.04 -14.85
C SER A 141 -4.89 7.99 -14.27
N ILE A 142 -5.38 7.05 -13.46
CA ILE A 142 -4.55 5.95 -12.94
C ILE A 142 -4.19 4.98 -14.08
N GLU A 143 -5.12 4.65 -14.96
CA GLU A 143 -4.84 3.84 -16.15
C GLU A 143 -3.72 4.44 -17.00
N LEU A 144 -3.83 5.72 -17.37
CA LEU A 144 -2.80 6.45 -18.12
C LEU A 144 -1.46 6.52 -17.39
N LEU A 145 -1.49 6.67 -16.07
CA LEU A 145 -0.27 6.59 -15.25
C LEU A 145 0.38 5.20 -15.39
N CYS A 146 -0.40 4.14 -15.25
CA CYS A 146 0.09 2.77 -15.29
C CYS A 146 0.66 2.38 -16.67
N GLU A 147 0.19 2.99 -17.76
CA GLU A 147 0.77 2.83 -19.11
C GLU A 147 2.20 3.36 -19.20
N GLU A 148 2.55 4.36 -18.38
CA GLU A 148 3.90 4.94 -18.35
C GLU A 148 4.81 4.32 -17.28
N LEU A 149 4.26 3.63 -16.27
CA LEU A 149 5.04 3.07 -15.17
C LEU A 149 5.65 1.72 -15.52
N VAL A 150 6.94 1.60 -15.34
CA VAL A 150 7.68 0.33 -15.41
C VAL A 150 8.15 -0.03 -14.01
N GLY A 151 7.83 -1.24 -13.55
CA GLY A 151 8.26 -1.69 -12.23
C GLY A 151 7.28 -2.66 -11.56
N ALA A 152 7.56 -2.93 -10.30
CA ALA A 152 6.74 -3.74 -9.41
C ALA A 152 6.10 -2.82 -8.38
N TYR A 153 4.77 -2.61 -8.41
CA TYR A 153 4.15 -1.62 -7.53
C TYR A 153 2.73 -1.96 -7.11
N CYS A 154 2.43 -1.56 -5.88
CA CYS A 154 1.09 -1.36 -5.36
C CYS A 154 0.98 0.04 -4.79
N PHE A 155 -0.06 0.77 -5.15
CA PHE A 155 -0.33 2.10 -4.62
C PHE A 155 -1.65 2.14 -3.86
N VAL A 156 -1.69 2.97 -2.83
CA VAL A 156 -2.91 3.35 -2.14
C VAL A 156 -2.97 4.86 -2.06
N ILE A 157 -4.10 5.43 -2.45
CA ILE A 157 -4.35 6.88 -2.51
C ILE A 157 -5.55 7.22 -1.65
N LEU A 158 -5.44 8.28 -0.87
CA LEU A 158 -6.53 8.88 -0.10
C LEU A 158 -6.81 10.27 -0.66
N THR A 159 -8.08 10.53 -1.00
CA THR A 159 -8.53 11.82 -1.53
C THR A 159 -9.22 12.67 -0.45
N PRO A 160 -9.28 14.00 -0.61
CA PRO A 160 -10.05 14.88 0.29
C PRO A 160 -11.56 14.59 0.27
N ASN A 161 -12.06 13.94 -0.79
CA ASN A 161 -13.47 13.59 -0.95
C ASN A 161 -13.86 12.30 -0.23
N ASN A 162 -13.03 11.83 0.72
CA ASN A 162 -13.24 10.59 1.46
C ASN A 162 -13.36 9.36 0.53
N GLU A 163 -12.43 9.23 -0.39
CA GLU A 163 -12.31 8.08 -1.27
C GLU A 163 -10.91 7.47 -1.15
N ILE A 164 -10.82 6.15 -1.20
CA ILE A 164 -9.57 5.40 -1.32
C ILE A 164 -9.52 4.80 -2.72
N TYR A 165 -8.40 5.00 -3.41
CA TYR A 165 -8.05 4.25 -4.61
C TYR A 165 -6.86 3.34 -4.29
N ALA A 166 -6.93 2.10 -4.75
CA ALA A 166 -5.85 1.14 -4.62
C ALA A 166 -5.65 0.43 -5.96
N PHE A 167 -4.41 0.28 -6.40
CA PHE A 167 -4.12 -0.38 -7.66
C PHE A 167 -2.79 -1.11 -7.64
N ARG A 168 -2.68 -2.10 -8.50
CA ARG A 168 -1.60 -3.05 -8.60
C ARG A 168 -1.07 -3.10 -10.02
N ASP A 169 0.24 -3.28 -10.21
CA ASP A 169 0.85 -3.43 -11.53
C ASP A 169 0.22 -4.58 -12.34
N THR A 170 0.35 -4.53 -13.68
CA THR A 170 -0.31 -5.47 -14.59
C THR A 170 0.18 -6.91 -14.47
N ARG A 171 1.34 -7.13 -13.85
CA ARG A 171 1.90 -8.47 -13.60
C ARG A 171 1.67 -8.98 -12.18
N GLY A 172 1.26 -8.08 -11.26
CA GLY A 172 0.99 -8.43 -9.87
C GLY A 172 2.22 -8.83 -9.08
N PHE A 173 3.35 -8.16 -9.29
CA PHE A 173 4.59 -8.49 -8.58
C PHE A 173 4.43 -8.39 -7.06
N ARG A 174 3.83 -7.31 -6.56
CA ARG A 174 3.61 -7.09 -5.13
C ARG A 174 2.19 -7.43 -4.74
N PRO A 175 1.98 -8.00 -3.53
CA PRO A 175 0.64 -8.36 -3.08
C PRO A 175 -0.18 -7.15 -2.64
N LEU A 176 -1.49 -7.23 -2.86
CA LEU A 176 -2.47 -6.27 -2.36
C LEU A 176 -3.83 -6.96 -2.25
N CYS A 177 -4.51 -6.81 -1.12
CA CYS A 177 -5.77 -7.49 -0.87
C CYS A 177 -6.80 -6.61 -0.16
N ILE A 178 -8.08 -7.01 -0.27
CA ILE A 178 -9.23 -6.35 0.34
C ILE A 178 -9.74 -7.21 1.49
N GLY A 179 -10.00 -6.58 2.63
CA GLY A 179 -10.63 -7.18 3.79
C GLY A 179 -11.90 -6.46 4.22
N TRP A 180 -12.64 -7.10 5.11
CA TRP A 180 -13.84 -6.55 5.72
C TRP A 180 -13.86 -6.79 7.22
N HIS A 181 -13.96 -5.72 8.00
CA HIS A 181 -14.17 -5.80 9.43
C HIS A 181 -15.65 -5.63 9.75
N LYS A 182 -16.32 -6.74 10.06
CA LYS A 182 -17.78 -6.83 10.23
C LYS A 182 -18.29 -5.92 11.35
N LYS A 183 -17.62 -5.91 12.50
CA LYS A 183 -18.04 -5.17 13.69
C LYS A 183 -18.15 -3.66 13.46
N SER A 184 -17.20 -3.05 12.77
CA SER A 184 -17.16 -1.61 12.47
C SER A 184 -17.60 -1.28 11.05
N LYS A 185 -18.10 -2.25 10.27
CA LYS A 185 -18.51 -2.10 8.86
C LYS A 185 -17.43 -1.35 8.05
N THR A 186 -16.18 -1.84 8.13
CA THR A 186 -15.00 -1.17 7.56
C THR A 186 -14.39 -2.00 6.45
N TYR A 187 -14.25 -1.42 5.27
CA TYR A 187 -13.41 -1.94 4.19
C TYR A 187 -11.94 -1.67 4.50
N LEU A 188 -11.09 -2.64 4.19
CA LEU A 188 -9.67 -2.61 4.46
C LEU A 188 -8.89 -2.94 3.19
N ILE A 189 -7.76 -2.27 2.99
CA ILE A 189 -6.75 -2.62 1.99
C ILE A 189 -5.44 -2.91 2.71
N SER A 190 -4.78 -4.00 2.35
CA SER A 190 -3.50 -4.37 2.93
C SER A 190 -2.57 -5.00 1.90
N SER A 191 -1.27 -4.88 2.12
CA SER A 191 -0.29 -5.66 1.36
C SER A 191 -0.39 -7.15 1.67
N GLU A 192 -0.78 -7.51 2.92
CA GLU A 192 -0.89 -8.90 3.36
C GLU A 192 -2.14 -9.13 4.23
N SER A 193 -2.69 -10.34 4.12
CA SER A 193 -3.87 -10.73 4.88
C SER A 193 -3.61 -10.94 6.37
N CYS A 194 -2.36 -11.14 6.82
CA CYS A 194 -2.01 -11.26 8.24
C CYS A 194 -2.45 -10.02 9.05
N ALA A 195 -2.41 -8.84 8.46
CA ALA A 195 -2.89 -7.62 9.10
C ALA A 195 -4.39 -7.66 9.41
N PHE A 196 -5.19 -8.34 8.60
CA PHE A 196 -6.62 -8.51 8.85
C PHE A 196 -6.88 -9.43 10.04
N SER A 197 -6.12 -10.52 10.17
CA SER A 197 -6.23 -11.44 11.30
C SER A 197 -5.98 -10.73 12.63
N MET A 198 -5.00 -9.81 12.70
CA MET A 198 -4.71 -9.04 13.91
C MET A 198 -5.83 -8.13 14.39
N ILE A 199 -6.70 -7.69 13.49
CA ILE A 199 -7.82 -6.80 13.80
C ILE A 199 -9.17 -7.51 13.79
N GLY A 200 -9.19 -8.83 13.62
CA GLY A 200 -10.42 -9.62 13.55
C GLY A 200 -11.26 -9.35 12.29
N ALA A 201 -10.59 -9.02 11.18
CA ALA A 201 -11.22 -8.81 9.89
C ALA A 201 -11.04 -10.04 8.98
N GLU A 202 -11.91 -10.17 8.01
CA GLU A 202 -11.92 -11.24 7.02
C GLU A 202 -11.22 -10.80 5.74
N LEU A 203 -10.35 -11.65 5.18
CA LEU A 203 -9.89 -11.51 3.80
C LEU A 203 -11.08 -11.74 2.86
N LYS A 204 -11.36 -10.79 1.98
CA LYS A 204 -12.41 -10.95 0.94
C LYS A 204 -11.82 -11.46 -0.36
N ARG A 205 -10.77 -10.82 -0.86
CA ARG A 205 -10.05 -11.23 -2.07
C ARG A 205 -8.74 -10.47 -2.24
N ASP A 206 -7.91 -10.99 -3.09
CA ASP A 206 -6.78 -10.22 -3.63
C ASP A 206 -7.28 -9.18 -4.65
N ILE A 207 -6.54 -8.06 -4.79
CA ILE A 207 -6.67 -7.14 -5.91
C ILE A 207 -5.91 -7.74 -7.09
N LYS A 208 -6.60 -7.90 -8.21
CA LYS A 208 -6.02 -8.56 -9.39
C LYS A 208 -4.89 -7.71 -10.00
N PRO A 209 -3.92 -8.33 -10.68
CA PRO A 209 -2.96 -7.61 -11.51
C PRO A 209 -3.69 -6.69 -12.51
N GLY A 210 -3.26 -5.42 -12.60
CA GLY A 210 -3.91 -4.44 -13.47
C GLY A 210 -5.33 -4.03 -13.07
N GLU A 211 -5.69 -4.16 -11.79
CA GLU A 211 -6.97 -3.71 -11.25
C GLU A 211 -6.81 -2.42 -10.44
N ILE A 212 -7.73 -1.49 -10.63
CA ILE A 212 -7.95 -0.32 -9.81
C ILE A 212 -9.21 -0.55 -8.98
N VAL A 213 -9.11 -0.41 -7.68
CA VAL A 213 -10.23 -0.48 -6.74
C VAL A 213 -10.47 0.89 -6.16
N LYS A 214 -11.72 1.32 -6.15
CA LYS A 214 -12.20 2.51 -5.42
C LYS A 214 -13.07 2.07 -4.25
N ILE A 215 -12.82 2.63 -3.08
CA ILE A 215 -13.66 2.48 -1.90
C ILE A 215 -14.22 3.85 -1.53
N SER A 216 -15.54 3.92 -1.39
CA SER A 216 -16.28 5.14 -1.03
C SER A 216 -17.51 4.79 -0.18
N ASN A 217 -18.32 5.78 0.13
CA ASN A 217 -19.62 5.56 0.79
C ASN A 217 -20.62 4.74 -0.06
N LYS A 218 -20.35 4.59 -1.36
CA LYS A 218 -21.13 3.73 -2.28
C LYS A 218 -20.68 2.27 -2.24
N GLY A 219 -19.61 1.94 -1.47
CA GLY A 219 -19.02 0.62 -1.40
C GLY A 219 -17.73 0.50 -2.20
N VAL A 220 -17.51 -0.67 -2.79
CA VAL A 220 -16.31 -1.01 -3.57
C VAL A 220 -16.66 -1.07 -5.04
N GLU A 221 -15.98 -0.24 -5.82
CA GLU A 221 -16.01 -0.24 -7.28
C GLU A 221 -14.65 -0.71 -7.80
N SER A 222 -14.61 -1.44 -8.91
CA SER A 222 -13.34 -1.85 -9.51
C SER A 222 -13.36 -1.71 -11.03
N TYR A 223 -12.17 -1.44 -11.58
CA TYR A 223 -11.91 -1.31 -13.00
C TYR A 223 -10.62 -2.05 -13.35
N SER A 224 -10.62 -2.90 -14.37
CA SER A 224 -9.43 -3.60 -14.85
C SER A 224 -8.88 -2.90 -16.09
N PHE A 225 -7.60 -2.58 -16.06
CA PHE A 225 -6.86 -2.04 -17.19
C PHE A 225 -5.85 -3.04 -17.77
N SER A 226 -5.75 -4.25 -17.19
CA SER A 226 -4.90 -5.32 -17.71
C SER A 226 -5.37 -5.76 -19.10
N ARG A 227 -4.40 -5.93 -19.99
CA ARG A 227 -4.62 -6.42 -21.36
C ARG A 227 -4.28 -7.90 -21.51
N GLY A 228 -4.25 -8.66 -20.42
CA GLY A 228 -3.97 -10.09 -20.40
C GLY A 228 -2.47 -10.42 -20.29
N GLU A 229 -1.68 -9.54 -19.66
CA GLU A 229 -0.28 -9.81 -19.38
C GLU A 229 -0.12 -11.03 -18.47
N ARG A 230 0.96 -11.78 -18.69
CA ARG A 230 1.29 -12.92 -17.83
C ARG A 230 1.58 -12.43 -16.39
N THR A 231 0.92 -13.02 -15.42
CA THR A 231 1.21 -12.77 -14.00
C THR A 231 2.65 -13.19 -13.63
N ALA A 232 3.28 -12.43 -12.75
CA ALA A 232 4.66 -12.67 -12.31
C ALA A 232 4.81 -12.29 -10.84
N HIS A 233 4.22 -13.09 -9.96
CA HIS A 233 4.29 -12.88 -8.53
C HIS A 233 5.73 -13.00 -8.02
N CYS A 234 6.11 -12.15 -7.07
CA CYS A 234 7.44 -12.17 -6.48
C CYS A 234 7.62 -13.42 -5.61
N SER A 235 8.51 -14.33 -6.02
CA SER A 235 8.79 -15.57 -5.26
C SER A 235 9.33 -15.30 -3.86
N PHE A 236 10.03 -14.19 -3.64
CA PHE A 236 10.56 -13.83 -2.33
C PHE A 236 9.47 -13.57 -1.28
N GLU A 237 8.26 -13.18 -1.70
CA GLU A 237 7.13 -13.08 -0.77
C GLU A 237 6.86 -14.46 -0.12
N TYR A 238 6.88 -15.53 -0.90
CA TYR A 238 6.64 -16.89 -0.38
C TYR A 238 7.84 -17.50 0.32
N ILE A 239 9.06 -17.18 -0.11
CA ILE A 239 10.28 -17.77 0.45
C ILE A 239 10.58 -17.21 1.83
N TYR A 240 10.60 -15.88 2.01
CA TYR A 240 11.03 -15.29 3.30
C TYR A 240 10.31 -14.00 3.70
N PHE A 241 9.80 -13.20 2.76
CA PHE A 241 9.44 -11.82 3.05
C PHE A 241 8.05 -11.69 3.69
N ALA A 242 7.02 -12.36 3.15
CA ALA A 242 5.69 -12.27 3.71
C ALA A 242 5.57 -12.99 5.05
N HIS A 243 4.61 -12.58 5.88
CA HIS A 243 4.31 -13.25 7.13
C HIS A 243 3.76 -14.68 6.88
N PRO A 244 4.19 -15.71 7.65
CA PRO A 244 3.75 -17.08 7.39
C PRO A 244 2.23 -17.29 7.41
N SER A 245 1.50 -16.54 8.23
CA SER A 245 0.04 -16.64 8.30
C SER A 245 -0.69 -15.95 7.14
N SER A 246 0.03 -15.32 6.22
CA SER A 246 -0.57 -14.65 5.07
C SER A 246 -1.01 -15.63 3.98
N VAL A 247 -2.13 -15.28 3.34
CA VAL A 247 -2.56 -15.83 2.05
C VAL A 247 -2.37 -14.73 1.02
N ILE A 248 -1.63 -15.02 -0.04
CA ILE A 248 -1.30 -14.09 -1.13
C ILE A 248 -1.68 -14.77 -2.45
N ASP A 249 -2.51 -14.11 -3.25
CA ASP A 249 -2.98 -14.64 -4.53
C ASP A 249 -3.50 -16.09 -4.39
N GLN A 250 -4.30 -16.34 -3.33
CA GLN A 250 -4.91 -17.62 -2.94
C GLN A 250 -3.91 -18.70 -2.50
N ILE A 251 -2.63 -18.37 -2.35
CA ILE A 251 -1.58 -19.31 -1.92
C ILE A 251 -1.20 -19.02 -0.47
N SER A 252 -1.26 -20.04 0.39
CA SER A 252 -0.75 -19.96 1.76
C SER A 252 0.77 -19.85 1.78
N VAL A 253 1.29 -18.81 2.41
CA VAL A 253 2.74 -18.62 2.58
C VAL A 253 3.34 -19.75 3.42
N TYR A 254 2.65 -20.16 4.50
CA TYR A 254 3.08 -21.27 5.35
C TYR A 254 3.21 -22.58 4.55
N GLU A 255 2.17 -22.97 3.80
CA GLU A 255 2.19 -24.19 3.00
C GLU A 255 3.26 -24.16 1.90
N SER A 256 3.51 -23.01 1.30
CA SER A 256 4.59 -22.85 0.34
C SER A 256 5.96 -23.14 0.99
N ARG A 257 6.22 -22.57 2.17
CA ARG A 257 7.47 -22.80 2.91
C ARG A 257 7.59 -24.24 3.41
N ARG A 258 6.49 -24.85 3.85
CA ARG A 258 6.48 -26.25 4.25
C ARG A 258 6.86 -27.16 3.09
N LYS A 259 6.30 -26.93 1.88
CA LYS A 259 6.66 -27.68 0.67
C LYS A 259 8.11 -27.48 0.28
N LEU A 260 8.62 -26.24 0.33
CA LEU A 260 10.04 -25.97 0.06
C LEU A 260 10.97 -26.73 1.02
N GLY A 261 10.63 -26.77 2.32
CA GLY A 261 11.39 -27.55 3.31
C GLY A 261 11.35 -29.05 3.05
N GLN A 262 10.21 -29.59 2.65
CA GLN A 262 10.10 -31.02 2.25
C GLN A 262 10.98 -31.34 1.05
N MET A 263 10.91 -30.54 -0.02
CA MET A 263 11.74 -30.75 -1.21
C MET A 263 13.23 -30.64 -0.88
N LEU A 264 13.61 -29.70 0.00
CA LEU A 264 15.00 -29.56 0.44
C LEU A 264 15.47 -30.80 1.19
N ALA A 265 14.66 -31.37 2.09
CA ALA A 265 14.99 -32.60 2.83
C ALA A 265 15.09 -33.85 1.93
N GLU A 266 14.31 -33.89 0.86
CA GLU A 266 14.40 -34.97 -0.16
C GLU A 266 15.70 -34.88 -0.96
N LEU A 267 16.12 -33.65 -1.34
CA LEU A 267 17.33 -33.38 -2.11
C LEU A 267 18.62 -33.57 -1.27
N TYR A 268 18.57 -33.18 -0.01
CA TYR A 268 19.72 -33.20 0.90
C TYR A 268 19.41 -34.04 2.13
N LYS A 269 19.57 -35.38 1.99
CA LYS A 269 19.39 -36.28 3.11
C LYS A 269 20.48 -36.05 4.15
N VAL A 270 20.10 -35.57 5.31
CA VAL A 270 21.01 -35.51 6.48
C VAL A 270 21.26 -36.95 6.95
N LYS A 271 22.56 -37.30 7.09
CA LYS A 271 22.98 -38.61 7.67
C LYS A 271 22.85 -38.60 9.18
#